data_e2c44dbcb46114d4fc8bf0ae2f1f8c71
#
_entry.id   e2c44dbcb46114d4fc8bf0ae2f1f8c71
#
_cell.length_a   1.000
_cell.length_b   1.000
_cell.length_c   1.000
_cell.angle_alpha   90.00
_cell.angle_beta   90.00
_cell.angle_gamma   90.00
#
_symmetry.space_group_name_H-M   'P 1'
#
loop_
_entity.id
_entity.type
_entity.pdbx_description
1 polymer ?
#
loop_
_entity_poly.entity_id
_entity_poly.type
_entity_poly.pdbx_seq_one_letter_code
_entity_poly.pdbx_strand_id
1 'polypeptide(L)'
;MNSCVFLFFSIAEGLMKHIFIINPTAGKSDSRQRIYDMADALRTRHDLDVQCILTKRQGHATELAKKLCQTGEELRFYACGGDGTVNEVANGIIGYDNAAMSVIPIGTGNDFLKNFGSDMEKFRDAENLWNGPQFPMDAIQVNDRIALTIACSGIDARVAKDVHKFSESPILDGKSSYIVSLAVNFLFKGIGTHWTVTLDGVSVEKDYAVVAVCNGRYYGGGFMPVAEARMDDGVLNTLVVDKVSRSTFLKFVGPYSRGEYHRFPHLAHCSTAKDIVIDSEKKDIVTCLDGECITTDHVHIRLADKKLNFFGPDGCSCNATAREAAPAVEQM
;
A
#
# COMPACT_ATOMS: atom_id res chain seq x y z
N MET A 1 -27.77 36.77 -45.31
CA MET A 1 -27.23 35.40 -45.43
C MET A 1 -25.84 35.37 -44.80
N ASN A 2 -25.76 35.12 -43.51
CA ASN A 2 -24.49 35.01 -42.81
C ASN A 2 -24.26 33.52 -42.47
N SER A 3 -23.32 32.92 -43.21
CA SER A 3 -22.85 31.56 -42.94
C SER A 3 -21.86 31.59 -41.77
N CYS A 4 -22.30 31.14 -40.59
CA CYS A 4 -21.39 30.83 -39.49
C CYS A 4 -20.61 29.56 -39.84
N VAL A 5 -19.33 29.69 -40.13
CA VAL A 5 -18.38 28.60 -40.23
C VAL A 5 -18.05 28.19 -38.79
N PHE A 6 -18.60 27.08 -38.33
CA PHE A 6 -18.13 26.41 -37.12
C PHE A 6 -16.77 25.77 -37.44
N LEU A 7 -15.70 26.40 -36.97
CA LEU A 7 -14.40 25.74 -36.86
C LEU A 7 -14.49 24.70 -35.72
N PHE A 8 -14.60 23.44 -36.10
CA PHE A 8 -14.28 22.33 -35.20
C PHE A 8 -12.75 22.36 -34.99
N PHE A 9 -12.34 22.91 -33.84
CA PHE A 9 -11.04 22.58 -33.32
C PHE A 9 -11.11 21.10 -32.87
N SER A 10 -10.63 20.21 -33.71
CA SER A 10 -10.19 18.88 -33.29
C SER A 10 -9.00 19.11 -32.38
N ILE A 11 -9.24 19.11 -31.07
CA ILE A 11 -8.18 18.86 -30.09
C ILE A 11 -7.73 17.45 -30.44
N ALA A 12 -6.50 17.30 -30.93
CA ALA A 12 -5.85 16.01 -31.03
C ALA A 12 -5.84 15.47 -29.57
N GLU A 13 -6.77 14.57 -29.23
CA GLU A 13 -6.71 13.78 -28.02
C GLU A 13 -5.38 13.03 -28.11
N GLY A 14 -4.38 13.49 -27.33
CA GLY A 14 -3.11 12.80 -27.21
C GLY A 14 -3.40 11.35 -26.83
N LEU A 15 -2.95 10.40 -27.65
CA LEU A 15 -3.15 8.98 -27.37
C LEU A 15 -2.64 8.69 -25.95
N MET A 16 -3.50 8.15 -25.10
CA MET A 16 -3.14 7.70 -23.75
C MET A 16 -2.05 6.64 -23.82
N LYS A 17 -0.96 6.82 -23.07
CA LYS A 17 0.15 5.88 -23.03
C LYS A 17 -0.03 4.89 -21.88
N HIS A 18 0.21 3.64 -22.16
CA HIS A 18 0.16 2.54 -21.19
C HIS A 18 1.58 2.13 -20.82
N ILE A 19 1.98 2.37 -19.57
CA ILE A 19 3.35 2.19 -19.07
C ILE A 19 3.42 1.05 -18.07
N PHE A 20 4.06 -0.04 -18.44
CA PHE A 20 4.34 -1.17 -17.55
C PHE A 20 5.66 -0.93 -16.83
N ILE A 21 5.63 -0.61 -15.54
CA ILE A 21 6.84 -0.52 -14.69
C ILE A 21 7.05 -1.88 -14.05
N ILE A 22 8.09 -2.58 -14.48
CA ILE A 22 8.34 -3.98 -14.15
C ILE A 22 9.50 -4.09 -13.16
N ASN A 23 9.24 -4.68 -11.99
CA ASN A 23 10.28 -5.06 -11.06
C ASN A 23 10.77 -6.49 -11.39
N PRO A 24 11.98 -6.64 -11.96
CA PRO A 24 12.48 -7.94 -12.43
C PRO A 24 12.81 -8.91 -11.29
N THR A 25 12.90 -8.42 -10.05
CA THR A 25 13.23 -9.23 -8.87
C THR A 25 12.00 -9.59 -8.04
N ALA A 26 10.80 -9.14 -8.45
CA ALA A 26 9.57 -9.46 -7.74
C ALA A 26 9.11 -10.91 -8.00
N GLY A 27 8.60 -11.56 -6.94
CA GLY A 27 8.05 -12.90 -7.03
C GLY A 27 9.11 -14.01 -6.95
N LYS A 28 8.66 -15.26 -7.13
CA LYS A 28 9.49 -16.47 -7.01
C LYS A 28 10.06 -16.97 -8.33
N SER A 29 9.52 -16.49 -9.44
CA SER A 29 9.91 -16.88 -10.81
C SER A 29 9.99 -15.65 -11.69
N ASP A 30 10.76 -15.75 -12.78
CA ASP A 30 10.84 -14.65 -13.75
C ASP A 30 9.49 -14.49 -14.46
N SER A 31 8.80 -13.41 -14.15
CA SER A 31 7.49 -13.06 -14.71
C SER A 31 7.59 -12.08 -15.89
N ARG A 32 8.81 -11.69 -16.31
CA ARG A 32 9.00 -10.66 -17.34
C ARG A 32 8.35 -11.04 -18.66
N GLN A 33 8.55 -12.29 -19.11
CA GLN A 33 7.97 -12.75 -20.38
C GLN A 33 6.44 -12.62 -20.38
N ARG A 34 5.78 -13.07 -19.31
CA ARG A 34 4.34 -12.94 -19.15
C ARG A 34 3.87 -11.47 -19.25
N ILE A 35 4.61 -10.53 -18.65
CA ILE A 35 4.25 -9.11 -18.71
C ILE A 35 4.46 -8.56 -20.14
N TYR A 36 5.53 -8.95 -20.83
CA TYR A 36 5.74 -8.58 -22.24
C TYR A 36 4.63 -9.13 -23.13
N ASP A 37 4.21 -10.38 -22.93
CA ASP A 37 3.12 -10.99 -23.71
C ASP A 37 1.79 -10.22 -23.49
N MET A 38 1.49 -9.79 -22.25
CA MET A 38 0.33 -8.94 -21.98
C MET A 38 0.44 -7.58 -22.68
N ALA A 39 1.60 -6.93 -22.62
CA ALA A 39 1.83 -5.63 -23.26
C ALA A 39 1.69 -5.73 -24.78
N ASP A 40 2.22 -6.81 -25.39
CA ASP A 40 2.12 -7.06 -26.84
C ASP A 40 0.67 -7.39 -27.25
N ALA A 41 -0.08 -8.10 -26.40
CA ALA A 41 -1.50 -8.33 -26.63
C ALA A 41 -2.28 -7.02 -26.68
N LEU A 42 -2.04 -6.09 -25.75
CA LEU A 42 -2.69 -4.77 -25.74
C LEU A 42 -2.33 -3.96 -27.00
N ARG A 43 -1.05 -3.95 -27.42
CA ARG A 43 -0.63 -3.28 -28.66
C ARG A 43 -1.35 -3.83 -29.88
N THR A 44 -1.41 -5.16 -30.02
CA THR A 44 -1.89 -5.80 -31.22
C THR A 44 -3.40 -5.90 -31.32
N ARG A 45 -4.10 -6.07 -30.18
CA ARG A 45 -5.56 -6.23 -30.19
C ARG A 45 -6.31 -4.92 -30.12
N HIS A 46 -5.72 -3.91 -29.45
CA HIS A 46 -6.39 -2.64 -29.14
C HIS A 46 -5.69 -1.42 -29.74
N ASP A 47 -4.59 -1.60 -30.48
CA ASP A 47 -3.81 -0.53 -31.11
C ASP A 47 -3.34 0.54 -30.10
N LEU A 48 -2.93 0.11 -28.89
CA LEU A 48 -2.52 1.00 -27.82
C LEU A 48 -1.02 1.35 -27.87
N ASP A 49 -0.68 2.58 -27.48
CA ASP A 49 0.72 2.96 -27.23
C ASP A 49 1.17 2.38 -25.88
N VAL A 50 1.93 1.29 -25.90
CA VAL A 50 2.36 0.55 -24.73
C VAL A 50 3.87 0.53 -24.60
N GLN A 51 4.39 0.89 -23.43
CA GLN A 51 5.81 0.85 -23.11
C GLN A 51 6.07 -0.03 -21.87
N CYS A 52 7.12 -0.86 -21.94
CA CYS A 52 7.60 -1.66 -20.80
C CYS A 52 8.94 -1.11 -20.32
N ILE A 53 9.05 -0.84 -19.01
CA ILE A 53 10.27 -0.29 -18.40
C ILE A 53 10.65 -1.15 -17.18
N LEU A 54 11.88 -1.68 -17.19
CA LEU A 54 12.43 -2.45 -16.05
C LEU A 54 12.99 -1.49 -14.99
N THR A 55 12.66 -1.74 -13.73
CA THR A 55 13.34 -1.07 -12.63
C THR A 55 14.74 -1.64 -12.42
N LYS A 56 15.65 -0.82 -11.89
CA LYS A 56 17.06 -1.20 -11.69
C LYS A 56 17.45 -1.31 -10.22
N ARG A 57 16.72 -0.64 -9.34
CA ARG A 57 16.96 -0.54 -7.90
C ARG A 57 15.72 -0.03 -7.19
N GLN A 58 15.73 -0.09 -5.88
CA GLN A 58 14.74 0.55 -5.02
C GLN A 58 14.67 2.07 -5.31
N GLY A 59 13.45 2.63 -5.31
CA GLY A 59 13.17 4.02 -5.65
C GLY A 59 13.15 4.34 -7.16
N HIS A 60 13.58 3.40 -8.02
CA HIS A 60 13.64 3.68 -9.46
C HIS A 60 12.26 3.80 -10.11
N ALA A 61 11.25 3.05 -9.63
CA ALA A 61 9.88 3.17 -10.15
C ALA A 61 9.30 4.57 -9.86
N THR A 62 9.57 5.13 -8.67
CA THR A 62 9.17 6.50 -8.32
C THR A 62 9.80 7.54 -9.25
N GLU A 63 11.10 7.43 -9.50
CA GLU A 63 11.82 8.35 -10.40
C GLU A 63 11.29 8.29 -11.83
N LEU A 64 11.06 7.07 -12.34
CA LEU A 64 10.51 6.83 -13.69
C LEU A 64 9.10 7.42 -13.83
N ALA A 65 8.21 7.06 -12.90
CA ALA A 65 6.82 7.51 -12.93
C ALA A 65 6.74 9.04 -12.86
N LYS A 66 7.45 9.67 -11.91
CA LYS A 66 7.51 11.12 -11.78
C LYS A 66 8.02 11.80 -13.05
N LYS A 67 9.11 11.28 -13.65
CA LYS A 67 9.68 11.83 -14.88
C LYS A 67 8.69 11.76 -16.05
N LEU A 68 7.96 10.65 -16.17
CA LEU A 68 6.95 10.47 -17.22
C LEU A 68 5.76 11.42 -17.01
N CYS A 69 5.24 11.57 -15.78
CA CYS A 69 4.16 12.50 -15.49
C CYS A 69 4.49 13.95 -15.88
N GLN A 70 5.76 14.34 -15.75
CA GLN A 70 6.23 15.69 -16.09
C GLN A 70 6.20 15.99 -17.61
N THR A 71 5.99 14.99 -18.48
CA THR A 71 5.82 15.21 -19.93
C THR A 71 4.49 15.85 -20.27
N GLY A 72 3.49 15.77 -19.37
CA GLY A 72 2.14 16.26 -19.60
C GLY A 72 1.27 15.34 -20.47
N GLU A 73 1.79 14.17 -20.86
CA GLU A 73 1.03 13.16 -21.61
C GLU A 73 0.07 12.42 -20.67
N GLU A 74 -1.08 11.95 -21.20
CA GLU A 74 -2.00 11.11 -20.46
C GLU A 74 -1.44 9.70 -20.27
N LEU A 75 -1.33 9.24 -19.01
CA LEU A 75 -0.58 8.04 -18.65
C LEU A 75 -1.42 7.06 -17.81
N ARG A 76 -1.40 5.80 -18.21
CA ARG A 76 -1.85 4.67 -17.40
C ARG A 76 -0.67 3.80 -16.99
N PHE A 77 -0.32 3.81 -15.73
CA PHE A 77 0.77 3.01 -15.18
C PHE A 77 0.27 1.65 -14.69
N TYR A 78 0.98 0.59 -15.04
CA TYR A 78 0.80 -0.75 -14.49
C TYR A 78 2.00 -1.06 -13.60
N ALA A 79 1.80 -1.05 -12.28
CA ALA A 79 2.82 -1.44 -11.32
C ALA A 79 2.96 -2.97 -11.31
N CYS A 80 3.95 -3.48 -12.05
CA CYS A 80 4.20 -4.92 -12.18
C CYS A 80 5.21 -5.37 -11.12
N GLY A 81 4.69 -5.77 -9.94
CA GLY A 81 5.53 -6.10 -8.79
C GLY A 81 4.74 -6.56 -7.58
N GLY A 82 5.33 -6.42 -6.40
CA GLY A 82 4.67 -6.54 -5.10
C GLY A 82 4.34 -5.17 -4.50
N ASP A 83 3.93 -5.16 -3.22
CA ASP A 83 3.48 -3.95 -2.51
C ASP A 83 4.51 -2.80 -2.56
N GLY A 84 5.82 -3.08 -2.48
CA GLY A 84 6.86 -2.05 -2.63
C GLY A 84 6.87 -1.39 -4.01
N THR A 85 6.68 -2.16 -5.10
CA THR A 85 6.60 -1.58 -6.46
C THR A 85 5.34 -0.73 -6.62
N VAL A 86 4.22 -1.18 -6.05
CA VAL A 86 2.94 -0.43 -6.02
C VAL A 86 3.14 0.90 -5.30
N ASN A 87 3.76 0.87 -4.12
CA ASN A 87 4.04 2.07 -3.33
C ASN A 87 4.99 3.03 -4.06
N GLU A 88 6.07 2.54 -4.70
CA GLU A 88 6.99 3.37 -5.48
C GLU A 88 6.29 4.09 -6.64
N VAL A 89 5.45 3.38 -7.41
CA VAL A 89 4.71 3.99 -8.52
C VAL A 89 3.75 5.05 -7.99
N ALA A 90 3.00 4.75 -6.92
CA ALA A 90 2.08 5.69 -6.29
C ALA A 90 2.79 6.98 -5.83
N ASN A 91 3.96 6.86 -5.17
CA ASN A 91 4.79 8.00 -4.77
C ASN A 91 5.30 8.82 -5.96
N GLY A 92 5.41 8.21 -7.15
CA GLY A 92 5.83 8.90 -8.37
C GLY A 92 4.72 9.68 -9.06
N ILE A 93 3.46 9.22 -8.95
CA ILE A 93 2.34 9.79 -9.70
C ILE A 93 1.37 10.64 -8.87
N ILE A 94 1.38 10.51 -7.55
CA ILE A 94 0.46 11.26 -6.70
C ILE A 94 0.62 12.78 -6.93
N GLY A 95 -0.50 13.47 -7.10
CA GLY A 95 -0.51 14.89 -7.41
C GLY A 95 -0.41 15.25 -8.90
N TYR A 96 -0.30 14.27 -9.79
CA TYR A 96 -0.37 14.46 -11.23
C TYR A 96 -1.74 14.05 -11.76
N ASP A 97 -2.49 15.00 -12.31
CA ASP A 97 -3.85 14.77 -12.82
C ASP A 97 -3.85 13.99 -14.16
N ASN A 98 -2.74 14.01 -14.90
CA ASN A 98 -2.52 13.30 -16.17
C ASN A 98 -2.06 11.85 -15.99
N ALA A 99 -2.10 11.30 -14.77
CA ALA A 99 -1.62 9.97 -14.49
C ALA A 99 -2.60 9.18 -13.62
N ALA A 100 -2.80 7.92 -13.97
CA ALA A 100 -3.48 6.94 -13.14
C ALA A 100 -2.67 5.64 -13.08
N MET A 101 -2.87 4.82 -12.04
CA MET A 101 -2.19 3.54 -11.93
C MET A 101 -3.12 2.37 -11.66
N SER A 102 -2.66 1.19 -12.03
CA SER A 102 -3.19 -0.11 -11.62
C SER A 102 -2.05 -1.05 -11.23
N VAL A 103 -2.37 -2.27 -10.86
CA VAL A 103 -1.40 -3.26 -10.37
C VAL A 103 -1.48 -4.53 -11.19
N ILE A 104 -0.33 -5.06 -11.60
CA ILE A 104 -0.18 -6.46 -12.05
C ILE A 104 0.59 -7.20 -10.95
N PRO A 105 -0.07 -8.05 -10.15
CA PRO A 105 0.56 -8.69 -9.00
C PRO A 105 1.56 -9.75 -9.43
N ILE A 106 2.81 -9.59 -9.01
CA ILE A 106 3.89 -10.56 -9.16
C ILE A 106 4.41 -10.99 -7.78
N GLY A 107 4.30 -10.11 -6.79
CA GLY A 107 4.75 -10.34 -5.42
C GLY A 107 3.99 -11.46 -4.71
N THR A 108 4.47 -11.85 -3.53
CA THR A 108 3.86 -12.90 -2.71
C THR A 108 2.85 -12.37 -1.69
N GLY A 109 2.96 -11.12 -1.25
CA GLY A 109 2.08 -10.48 -0.27
C GLY A 109 0.81 -9.92 -0.91
N ASN A 110 1.02 -8.93 -1.78
CA ASN A 110 -0.01 -8.20 -2.51
C ASN A 110 -1.14 -7.70 -1.59
N ASP A 111 -0.74 -7.15 -0.43
CA ASP A 111 -1.69 -6.73 0.61
C ASP A 111 -2.61 -5.59 0.15
N PHE A 112 -2.08 -4.70 -0.70
CA PHE A 112 -2.88 -3.65 -1.32
C PHE A 112 -4.10 -4.23 -2.07
N LEU A 113 -3.89 -5.25 -2.90
CA LEU A 113 -4.97 -5.85 -3.71
C LEU A 113 -5.99 -6.65 -2.90
N LYS A 114 -5.67 -7.10 -1.68
CA LYS A 114 -6.64 -7.78 -0.82
C LYS A 114 -7.83 -6.89 -0.46
N ASN A 115 -7.67 -5.55 -0.53
CA ASN A 115 -8.78 -4.61 -0.33
C ASN A 115 -9.86 -4.70 -1.42
N PHE A 116 -9.54 -5.28 -2.58
CA PHE A 116 -10.46 -5.50 -3.69
C PHE A 116 -11.23 -6.83 -3.61
N GLY A 117 -11.03 -7.61 -2.53
CA GLY A 117 -11.74 -8.86 -2.31
C GLY A 117 -11.57 -9.87 -3.44
N SER A 118 -12.68 -10.42 -3.94
CA SER A 118 -12.69 -11.38 -5.04
C SER A 118 -12.18 -10.82 -6.37
N ASP A 119 -12.23 -9.50 -6.57
CA ASP A 119 -11.76 -8.87 -7.80
C ASP A 119 -10.23 -8.86 -7.92
N MET A 120 -9.51 -9.16 -6.84
CA MET A 120 -8.04 -9.24 -6.83
C MET A 120 -7.49 -10.13 -7.97
N GLU A 121 -8.15 -11.24 -8.29
CA GLU A 121 -7.69 -12.14 -9.36
C GLU A 121 -7.78 -11.52 -10.76
N LYS A 122 -8.71 -10.60 -11.00
CA LYS A 122 -8.86 -9.89 -12.28
C LYS A 122 -7.65 -9.01 -12.60
N PHE A 123 -6.92 -8.54 -11.58
CA PHE A 123 -5.70 -7.74 -11.76
C PHE A 123 -4.52 -8.53 -12.32
N ARG A 124 -4.63 -9.85 -12.43
CA ARG A 124 -3.58 -10.70 -13.02
C ARG A 124 -3.48 -10.58 -14.53
N ASP A 125 -4.47 -9.97 -15.19
CA ASP A 125 -4.50 -9.83 -16.64
C ASP A 125 -4.78 -8.37 -17.03
N ALA A 126 -3.89 -7.80 -17.83
CA ALA A 126 -3.99 -6.42 -18.30
C ALA A 126 -5.21 -6.20 -19.23
N GLU A 127 -5.74 -7.25 -19.86
CA GLU A 127 -6.98 -7.19 -20.65
C GLU A 127 -8.19 -6.76 -19.79
N ASN A 128 -8.20 -7.09 -18.51
CA ASN A 128 -9.26 -6.66 -17.60
C ASN A 128 -9.11 -5.20 -17.12
N LEU A 129 -7.97 -4.55 -17.43
CA LEU A 129 -7.57 -3.28 -16.82
C LEU A 129 -7.53 -2.13 -17.82
N TRP A 130 -7.11 -2.36 -19.06
CA TRP A 130 -6.68 -1.32 -19.99
C TRP A 130 -7.72 -0.21 -20.23
N ASN A 131 -8.99 -0.55 -20.28
CA ASN A 131 -10.13 0.37 -20.43
C ASN A 131 -10.97 0.53 -19.15
N GLY A 132 -10.50 -0.05 -18.04
CA GLY A 132 -11.23 -0.04 -16.78
C GLY A 132 -11.46 1.37 -16.23
N PRO A 133 -12.52 1.54 -15.41
CA PRO A 133 -12.87 2.84 -14.86
C PRO A 133 -11.77 3.36 -13.93
N GLN A 134 -11.58 4.68 -13.96
CA GLN A 134 -10.69 5.39 -13.05
C GLN A 134 -11.48 5.95 -11.88
N PHE A 135 -10.93 5.86 -10.68
CA PHE A 135 -11.51 6.40 -9.46
C PHE A 135 -10.42 6.93 -8.52
N PRO A 136 -10.74 7.97 -7.73
CA PRO A 136 -9.79 8.54 -6.78
C PRO A 136 -9.72 7.67 -5.52
N MET A 137 -8.51 7.44 -5.03
CA MET A 137 -8.23 6.76 -3.76
C MET A 137 -7.52 7.69 -2.79
N ASP A 138 -7.83 7.54 -1.52
CA ASP A 138 -7.11 8.21 -0.46
C ASP A 138 -5.71 7.61 -0.28
N ALA A 139 -4.79 8.38 0.23
CA ALA A 139 -3.46 7.94 0.60
C ALA A 139 -3.03 8.56 1.94
N ILE A 140 -2.13 7.91 2.64
CA ILE A 140 -1.55 8.40 3.88
C ILE A 140 -0.28 9.17 3.55
N GLN A 141 -0.23 10.44 3.94
CA GLN A 141 1.01 11.22 3.94
C GLN A 141 1.76 10.96 5.24
N VAL A 142 2.99 10.49 5.18
CA VAL A 142 3.88 10.31 6.32
C VAL A 142 5.17 11.08 6.07
N ASN A 143 5.33 12.21 6.75
CA ASN A 143 6.36 13.18 6.45
C ASN A 143 6.36 13.55 4.95
N ASP A 144 7.41 13.18 4.21
CA ASP A 144 7.57 13.40 2.77
C ASP A 144 7.20 12.19 1.88
N ARG A 145 6.65 11.12 2.47
CA ARG A 145 6.32 9.87 1.78
C ARG A 145 4.83 9.57 1.79
N ILE A 146 4.42 8.71 0.87
CA ILE A 146 3.05 8.21 0.78
C ILE A 146 3.01 6.72 1.13
N ALA A 147 2.02 6.33 1.93
CA ALA A 147 1.57 4.96 2.07
C ALA A 147 0.13 4.83 1.56
N LEU A 148 -0.21 3.68 0.98
CA LEU A 148 -1.54 3.45 0.42
C LEU A 148 -2.47 2.75 1.40
N THR A 149 -1.93 1.81 2.18
CA THR A 149 -2.74 0.98 3.06
C THR A 149 -2.55 1.31 4.52
N ILE A 150 -1.33 1.19 5.03
CA ILE A 150 -1.06 1.33 6.47
C ILE A 150 0.30 1.98 6.71
N ALA A 151 0.32 2.91 7.67
CA ALA A 151 1.52 3.38 8.35
C ALA A 151 1.47 2.88 9.80
N CYS A 152 2.40 2.03 10.21
CA CYS A 152 2.43 1.54 11.58
C CYS A 152 3.78 1.79 12.25
N SER A 153 3.73 2.16 13.55
CA SER A 153 4.90 2.37 14.40
C SER A 153 4.85 1.43 15.60
N GLY A 154 6.01 0.94 16.04
CA GLY A 154 6.09 0.09 17.22
C GLY A 154 6.68 -1.28 16.95
N ILE A 155 6.19 -2.31 17.67
CA ILE A 155 6.74 -3.67 17.55
C ILE A 155 6.59 -4.22 16.14
N ASP A 156 5.46 -3.98 15.47
CA ASP A 156 5.18 -4.45 14.11
C ASP A 156 6.18 -3.91 13.10
N ALA A 157 6.45 -2.59 13.16
CA ALA A 157 7.42 -1.93 12.29
C ALA A 157 8.85 -2.43 12.57
N ARG A 158 9.20 -2.68 13.85
CA ARG A 158 10.52 -3.24 14.21
C ARG A 158 10.68 -4.66 13.69
N VAL A 159 9.62 -5.48 13.76
CA VAL A 159 9.61 -6.83 13.18
C VAL A 159 9.80 -6.74 11.67
N ALA A 160 9.04 -5.90 10.96
CA ALA A 160 9.17 -5.71 9.53
C ALA A 160 10.59 -5.28 9.12
N LYS A 161 11.17 -4.30 9.84
CA LYS A 161 12.54 -3.83 9.61
C LYS A 161 13.59 -4.93 9.77
N ASP A 162 13.43 -5.79 10.79
CA ASP A 162 14.40 -6.86 11.06
C ASP A 162 14.21 -8.05 10.11
N VAL A 163 13.00 -8.31 9.60
CA VAL A 163 12.76 -9.36 8.57
C VAL A 163 13.65 -9.11 7.35
N HIS A 164 13.78 -7.88 6.89
CA HIS A 164 14.67 -7.56 5.75
C HIS A 164 16.13 -7.94 6.04
N LYS A 165 16.62 -7.74 7.26
CA LYS A 165 17.99 -8.13 7.65
C LYS A 165 18.20 -9.65 7.66
N PHE A 166 17.15 -10.39 8.07
CA PHE A 166 17.22 -11.86 8.14
C PHE A 166 16.96 -12.52 6.80
N SER A 167 16.19 -11.88 5.89
CA SER A 167 15.93 -12.39 4.55
C SER A 167 17.16 -12.35 3.62
N GLU A 168 18.14 -11.52 3.94
CA GLU A 168 19.47 -11.53 3.28
C GLU A 168 20.35 -12.72 3.69
N SER A 169 19.94 -13.48 4.71
CA SER A 169 20.67 -14.67 5.15
C SER A 169 20.46 -15.83 4.18
N PRO A 170 21.52 -16.48 3.70
CA PRO A 170 21.39 -17.63 2.79
C PRO A 170 20.79 -18.88 3.44
N ILE A 171 20.58 -18.86 4.76
CA ILE A 171 20.13 -20.01 5.56
C ILE A 171 18.61 -19.95 5.87
N LEU A 172 17.99 -18.75 5.78
CA LEU A 172 16.61 -18.52 6.17
C LEU A 172 15.75 -18.20 4.96
N ASP A 173 14.63 -18.90 4.81
CA ASP A 173 13.58 -18.52 3.85
C ASP A 173 12.72 -17.37 4.42
N GLY A 174 11.85 -16.76 3.60
CA GLY A 174 11.06 -15.60 4.01
C GLY A 174 10.17 -15.85 5.23
N LYS A 175 9.64 -17.06 5.42
CA LYS A 175 8.81 -17.41 6.58
C LYS A 175 9.66 -17.58 7.83
N SER A 176 10.79 -18.25 7.72
CA SER A 176 11.74 -18.44 8.82
C SER A 176 12.33 -17.11 9.27
N SER A 177 12.67 -16.21 8.33
CA SER A 177 13.15 -14.86 8.62
C SER A 177 12.12 -14.06 9.44
N TYR A 178 10.84 -14.15 9.09
CA TYR A 178 9.78 -13.49 9.84
C TYR A 178 9.64 -14.05 11.27
N ILE A 179 9.65 -15.37 11.43
CA ILE A 179 9.57 -16.02 12.76
C ILE A 179 10.77 -15.63 13.62
N VAL A 180 11.98 -15.63 13.05
CA VAL A 180 13.20 -15.24 13.77
C VAL A 180 13.13 -13.77 14.18
N SER A 181 12.73 -12.88 13.27
CA SER A 181 12.56 -11.46 13.56
C SER A 181 11.53 -11.22 14.67
N LEU A 182 10.37 -11.89 14.59
CA LEU A 182 9.35 -11.82 15.63
C LEU A 182 9.91 -12.29 16.99
N ALA A 183 10.60 -13.44 17.02
CA ALA A 183 11.19 -13.98 18.23
C ALA A 183 12.25 -13.04 18.84
N VAL A 184 13.12 -12.48 18.03
CA VAL A 184 14.16 -11.52 18.48
C VAL A 184 13.51 -10.25 19.06
N ASN A 185 12.58 -9.65 18.36
CA ASN A 185 11.90 -8.46 18.86
C ASN A 185 11.10 -8.75 20.14
N PHE A 186 10.40 -9.88 20.17
CA PHE A 186 9.60 -10.30 21.31
C PHE A 186 10.45 -10.62 22.55
N LEU A 187 11.57 -11.34 22.37
CA LEU A 187 12.38 -11.82 23.51
C LEU A 187 13.37 -10.76 24.00
N PHE A 188 13.97 -9.97 23.10
CA PHE A 188 15.12 -9.14 23.44
C PHE A 188 14.86 -7.64 23.40
N LYS A 189 13.93 -7.12 22.54
CA LYS A 189 13.75 -5.67 22.38
C LYS A 189 12.59 -5.07 23.18
N GLY A 190 11.76 -5.91 23.84
CA GLY A 190 10.59 -5.46 24.59
C GLY A 190 9.39 -5.09 23.69
N ILE A 191 8.20 -4.96 24.28
CA ILE A 191 6.94 -4.79 23.57
C ILE A 191 6.50 -3.32 23.45
N GLY A 192 7.04 -2.44 24.27
CA GLY A 192 6.64 -1.03 24.25
C GLY A 192 7.82 -0.10 24.07
N THR A 193 7.52 1.08 23.52
CA THR A 193 8.43 2.23 23.39
C THR A 193 7.73 3.46 23.95
N HIS A 194 8.47 4.30 24.66
CA HIS A 194 7.97 5.53 25.25
C HIS A 194 7.92 6.63 24.22
N TRP A 195 6.71 7.13 23.92
CA TRP A 195 6.47 8.17 22.93
C TRP A 195 5.40 9.16 23.41
N THR A 196 5.39 10.34 22.83
CA THR A 196 4.24 11.23 22.83
C THR A 196 3.47 11.00 21.55
N VAL A 197 2.21 10.59 21.66
CA VAL A 197 1.29 10.44 20.52
C VAL A 197 0.23 11.52 20.61
N THR A 198 0.12 12.32 19.56
CA THR A 198 -0.87 13.39 19.42
C THR A 198 -1.88 12.99 18.33
N LEU A 199 -3.15 12.96 18.67
CA LEU A 199 -4.27 12.75 17.76
C LEU A 199 -5.14 13.99 17.74
N ASP A 200 -5.23 14.67 16.59
CA ASP A 200 -6.01 15.91 16.40
C ASP A 200 -5.78 16.94 17.53
N GLY A 201 -4.52 17.15 17.92
CA GLY A 201 -4.10 18.11 18.93
C GLY A 201 -4.19 17.61 20.38
N VAL A 202 -4.67 16.40 20.64
CA VAL A 202 -4.68 15.81 21.98
C VAL A 202 -3.48 14.89 22.14
N SER A 203 -2.54 15.28 23.01
CA SER A 203 -1.28 14.55 23.25
C SER A 203 -1.37 13.66 24.48
N VAL A 204 -0.84 12.44 24.34
CA VAL A 204 -0.69 11.50 25.44
C VAL A 204 0.73 10.93 25.40
N GLU A 205 1.44 11.06 26.52
CA GLU A 205 2.79 10.52 26.69
C GLU A 205 2.72 9.26 27.54
N LYS A 206 3.10 8.12 26.96
CA LYS A 206 3.17 6.82 27.64
C LYS A 206 3.96 5.80 26.83
N ASP A 207 3.99 4.57 27.30
CA ASP A 207 4.56 3.44 26.58
C ASP A 207 3.51 2.81 25.65
N TYR A 208 3.83 2.75 24.35
CA TYR A 208 2.99 2.16 23.30
C TYR A 208 3.60 0.88 22.75
N ALA A 209 2.78 -0.12 22.48
CA ALA A 209 3.19 -1.31 21.73
C ALA A 209 3.08 -1.10 20.23
N VAL A 210 1.96 -0.51 19.77
CA VAL A 210 1.67 -0.23 18.36
C VAL A 210 0.89 1.07 18.24
N VAL A 211 1.23 1.87 17.23
CA VAL A 211 0.40 2.95 16.69
C VAL A 211 0.24 2.66 15.21
N ALA A 212 -0.92 2.18 14.81
CA ALA A 212 -1.25 1.89 13.42
C ALA A 212 -2.25 2.90 12.87
N VAL A 213 -1.96 3.46 11.70
CA VAL A 213 -2.82 4.38 10.96
C VAL A 213 -3.20 3.70 9.66
N CYS A 214 -4.48 3.39 9.52
CA CYS A 214 -5.03 2.56 8.46
C CYS A 214 -5.88 3.39 7.51
N ASN A 215 -5.54 3.35 6.23
CA ASN A 215 -6.35 3.77 5.10
C ASN A 215 -6.96 2.54 4.40
N GLY A 216 -6.15 1.47 4.26
CA GLY A 216 -6.61 0.14 3.87
C GLY A 216 -6.62 -0.83 5.04
N ARG A 217 -7.13 -2.04 4.78
CA ARG A 217 -7.33 -3.08 5.81
C ARG A 217 -6.13 -3.99 6.03
N TYR A 218 -5.34 -4.24 4.98
CA TYR A 218 -4.35 -5.33 4.98
C TYR A 218 -2.91 -4.85 4.90
N TYR A 219 -2.03 -5.50 5.66
CA TYR A 219 -0.58 -5.34 5.61
C TYR A 219 0.15 -6.59 6.12
N GLY A 220 1.48 -6.64 5.97
CA GLY A 220 2.33 -7.65 6.60
C GLY A 220 2.01 -9.09 6.23
N GLY A 221 1.48 -9.33 5.01
CA GLY A 221 1.11 -10.64 4.51
C GLY A 221 -0.31 -11.08 4.88
N GLY A 222 -1.21 -10.15 5.24
CA GLY A 222 -2.62 -10.40 5.48
C GLY A 222 -3.10 -10.09 6.90
N PHE A 223 -2.32 -9.39 7.70
CA PHE A 223 -2.83 -8.80 8.94
C PHE A 223 -3.87 -7.75 8.62
N MET A 224 -4.98 -7.75 9.35
CA MET A 224 -6.11 -6.85 9.19
C MET A 224 -6.44 -6.19 10.53
N PRO A 225 -5.67 -5.18 11.00
CA PRO A 225 -5.86 -4.61 12.33
C PRO A 225 -7.18 -3.85 12.48
N VAL A 226 -7.65 -3.18 11.43
CA VAL A 226 -8.91 -2.43 11.39
C VAL A 226 -9.70 -2.88 10.17
N ALA A 227 -10.72 -3.70 10.38
CA ALA A 227 -11.54 -4.26 9.30
C ALA A 227 -12.45 -3.22 8.62
N GLU A 228 -12.74 -2.13 9.32
CA GLU A 228 -13.61 -1.04 8.86
C GLU A 228 -12.90 -0.02 7.98
N ALA A 229 -11.55 -0.06 7.89
CA ALA A 229 -10.78 0.90 7.11
C ALA A 229 -11.16 0.89 5.62
N ARG A 230 -11.25 2.08 5.01
CA ARG A 230 -11.66 2.29 3.62
C ARG A 230 -10.71 3.28 2.94
N MET A 231 -10.40 3.02 1.67
CA MET A 231 -9.42 3.82 0.92
C MET A 231 -10.06 4.95 0.06
N ASP A 232 -11.33 5.29 0.30
CA ASP A 232 -12.05 6.29 -0.51
C ASP A 232 -12.96 7.23 0.31
N ASP A 233 -13.00 7.10 1.63
CA ASP A 233 -13.94 7.81 2.51
C ASP A 233 -13.39 9.10 3.14
N GLY A 234 -12.14 9.44 2.89
CA GLY A 234 -11.49 10.64 3.43
C GLY A 234 -11.17 10.55 4.92
N VAL A 235 -11.05 9.34 5.47
CA VAL A 235 -10.83 9.10 6.90
C VAL A 235 -9.63 8.18 7.12
N LEU A 236 -8.80 8.51 8.13
CA LEU A 236 -7.77 7.60 8.63
C LEU A 236 -8.25 6.95 9.93
N ASN A 237 -8.22 5.63 9.98
CA ASN A 237 -8.51 4.88 11.19
C ASN A 237 -7.22 4.67 11.98
N THR A 238 -7.19 5.11 13.23
CA THR A 238 -6.05 4.93 14.13
C THR A 238 -6.33 3.82 15.11
N LEU A 239 -5.42 2.87 15.23
CA LEU A 239 -5.44 1.83 16.25
C LEU A 239 -4.21 1.97 17.14
N VAL A 240 -4.42 2.45 18.35
CA VAL A 240 -3.37 2.66 19.34
C VAL A 240 -3.43 1.52 20.35
N VAL A 241 -2.31 0.82 20.54
CA VAL A 241 -2.18 -0.29 21.48
C VAL A 241 -1.17 0.07 22.56
N ASP A 242 -1.63 0.03 23.80
CA ASP A 242 -0.80 0.31 24.96
C ASP A 242 0.25 -0.78 25.17
N LYS A 243 1.35 -0.44 25.84
CA LYS A 243 2.36 -1.43 26.25
C LYS A 243 1.71 -2.49 27.12
N VAL A 244 1.99 -3.73 26.79
CA VAL A 244 1.47 -4.89 27.51
C VAL A 244 2.58 -5.85 27.90
N SER A 245 2.26 -6.80 28.79
CA SER A 245 3.15 -7.92 29.08
C SER A 245 3.32 -8.82 27.87
N ARG A 246 4.42 -9.57 27.79
CA ARG A 246 4.64 -10.55 26.72
C ARG A 246 3.51 -11.58 26.62
N SER A 247 3.01 -12.07 27.74
CA SER A 247 1.91 -13.04 27.77
C SER A 247 0.61 -12.45 27.24
N THR A 248 0.31 -11.18 27.55
CA THR A 248 -0.86 -10.46 27.02
C THR A 248 -0.72 -10.23 25.52
N PHE A 249 0.47 -9.84 25.05
CA PHE A 249 0.74 -9.64 23.63
C PHE A 249 0.50 -10.91 22.81
N LEU A 250 0.96 -12.07 23.28
CA LEU A 250 0.73 -13.35 22.60
C LEU A 250 -0.76 -13.70 22.47
N LYS A 251 -1.58 -13.32 23.45
CA LYS A 251 -3.03 -13.50 23.39
C LYS A 251 -3.71 -12.49 22.46
N PHE A 252 -3.11 -11.32 22.31
CA PHE A 252 -3.65 -10.20 21.52
C PHE A 252 -3.34 -10.32 20.02
N VAL A 253 -2.14 -10.81 19.64
CA VAL A 253 -1.68 -10.77 18.24
C VAL A 253 -2.59 -11.50 17.26
N GLY A 254 -3.19 -12.62 17.66
CA GLY A 254 -4.14 -13.36 16.83
C GLY A 254 -5.44 -12.58 16.57
N PRO A 255 -6.15 -12.12 17.60
CA PRO A 255 -7.28 -11.20 17.44
C PRO A 255 -6.94 -9.92 16.67
N TYR A 256 -5.80 -9.29 16.94
CA TYR A 256 -5.32 -8.13 16.22
C TYR A 256 -5.20 -8.39 14.70
N SER A 257 -4.64 -9.53 14.33
CA SER A 257 -4.46 -9.87 12.91
C SER A 257 -5.78 -10.09 12.16
N ARG A 258 -6.92 -10.20 12.85
CA ARG A 258 -8.26 -10.40 12.28
C ARG A 258 -9.23 -9.24 12.52
N GLY A 259 -8.74 -8.07 12.99
CA GLY A 259 -9.59 -6.92 13.27
C GLY A 259 -10.46 -7.04 14.53
N GLU A 260 -10.15 -8.01 15.40
CA GLU A 260 -10.91 -8.27 16.63
C GLU A 260 -10.36 -7.48 17.83
N TYR A 261 -9.79 -6.30 17.61
CA TYR A 261 -9.20 -5.44 18.66
C TYR A 261 -10.22 -5.09 19.76
N HIS A 262 -11.50 -4.99 19.40
CA HIS A 262 -12.60 -4.70 20.33
C HIS A 262 -12.73 -5.73 21.47
N ARG A 263 -12.13 -6.91 21.36
CA ARG A 263 -12.06 -7.91 22.43
C ARG A 263 -11.13 -7.48 23.58
N PHE A 264 -10.34 -6.45 23.37
CA PHE A 264 -9.36 -5.93 24.31
C PHE A 264 -9.51 -4.41 24.53
N PRO A 265 -10.69 -3.91 24.93
CA PRO A 265 -10.99 -2.48 24.98
C PRO A 265 -10.13 -1.69 25.98
N HIS A 266 -9.48 -2.39 26.92
CA HIS A 266 -8.56 -1.80 27.89
C HIS A 266 -7.11 -1.70 27.37
N LEU A 267 -6.81 -2.21 26.19
CA LEU A 267 -5.46 -2.23 25.60
C LEU A 267 -5.41 -1.52 24.24
N ALA A 268 -6.44 -1.72 23.43
CA ALA A 268 -6.49 -1.29 22.05
C ALA A 268 -7.62 -0.29 21.86
N HIS A 269 -7.26 0.91 21.40
CA HIS A 269 -8.17 2.03 21.22
C HIS A 269 -8.20 2.39 19.74
N CYS A 270 -9.34 2.13 19.10
CA CYS A 270 -9.57 2.51 17.72
C CYS A 270 -10.36 3.82 17.68
N SER A 271 -9.90 4.76 16.85
CA SER A 271 -10.55 6.04 16.58
C SER A 271 -10.25 6.48 15.17
N THR A 272 -10.87 7.56 14.72
CA THR A 272 -10.47 8.27 13.51
C THR A 272 -9.68 9.51 13.89
N ALA A 273 -8.69 9.88 13.09
CA ALA A 273 -7.95 11.12 13.25
C ALA A 273 -7.53 11.69 11.89
N LYS A 274 -7.38 13.00 11.82
CA LYS A 274 -6.92 13.71 10.61
C LYS A 274 -5.45 14.07 10.67
N ASP A 275 -4.97 14.28 11.87
CA ASP A 275 -3.60 14.72 12.16
C ASP A 275 -3.03 13.87 13.28
N ILE A 276 -2.01 13.10 12.99
CA ILE A 276 -1.37 12.16 13.92
C ILE A 276 0.11 12.48 13.97
N VAL A 277 0.61 12.78 15.19
CA VAL A 277 2.04 13.02 15.41
C VAL A 277 2.57 12.04 16.44
N ILE A 278 3.73 11.46 16.17
CA ILE A 278 4.45 10.61 17.11
C ILE A 278 5.83 11.23 17.32
N ASP A 279 6.13 11.58 18.56
CA ASP A 279 7.39 12.17 18.97
C ASP A 279 8.13 11.28 19.96
N SER A 280 9.45 11.23 19.84
CA SER A 280 10.35 10.56 20.77
C SER A 280 11.55 11.45 21.08
N GLU A 281 11.99 11.48 22.34
CA GLU A 281 13.26 12.11 22.72
C GLU A 281 14.49 11.44 22.06
N LYS A 282 14.30 10.21 21.57
CA LYS A 282 15.33 9.39 20.94
C LYS A 282 14.95 9.14 19.48
N LYS A 283 15.92 8.99 18.60
CA LYS A 283 15.67 8.58 17.21
C LYS A 283 15.36 7.08 17.15
N ASP A 284 14.26 6.67 17.78
CA ASP A 284 13.87 5.27 17.97
C ASP A 284 12.49 4.90 17.44
N ILE A 285 11.76 5.85 16.86
CA ILE A 285 10.50 5.56 16.19
C ILE A 285 10.79 4.83 14.88
N VAL A 286 10.46 3.55 14.85
CA VAL A 286 10.46 2.78 13.62
C VAL A 286 9.04 2.78 13.09
N THR A 287 8.85 3.29 11.87
CA THR A 287 7.56 3.32 11.17
C THR A 287 7.67 2.54 9.88
N CYS A 288 6.74 1.62 9.64
CA CYS A 288 6.61 0.85 8.42
C CYS A 288 5.48 1.42 7.57
N LEU A 289 5.75 1.71 6.31
CA LEU A 289 4.89 2.32 5.30
C LEU A 289 4.69 1.30 4.19
N ASP A 290 3.59 0.57 4.16
CA ASP A 290 3.33 -0.50 3.17
C ASP A 290 4.52 -1.49 2.99
N GLY A 291 5.27 -1.76 4.06
CA GLY A 291 6.46 -2.61 4.04
C GLY A 291 7.82 -1.89 4.04
N GLU A 292 7.86 -0.60 3.69
CA GLU A 292 9.08 0.21 3.73
C GLU A 292 9.27 0.85 5.12
N CYS A 293 10.43 0.65 5.75
CA CYS A 293 10.66 1.12 7.12
C CYS A 293 11.56 2.36 7.18
N ILE A 294 11.12 3.36 7.93
CA ILE A 294 11.92 4.53 8.31
C ILE A 294 12.25 4.50 9.81
N THR A 295 13.27 5.24 10.22
CA THR A 295 13.61 5.42 11.64
C THR A 295 13.91 6.88 11.89
N THR A 296 13.19 7.48 12.82
CA THR A 296 13.25 8.92 13.12
C THR A 296 12.88 9.19 14.57
N ASP A 297 12.95 10.43 15.00
CA ASP A 297 12.46 10.97 16.27
C ASP A 297 11.10 11.67 16.15
N HIS A 298 10.66 11.95 14.91
CA HIS A 298 9.40 12.62 14.63
C HIS A 298 8.70 12.01 13.42
N VAL A 299 7.42 11.66 13.57
CA VAL A 299 6.55 11.14 12.50
C VAL A 299 5.25 11.93 12.48
N HIS A 300 4.96 12.57 11.36
CA HIS A 300 3.70 13.26 11.12
C HIS A 300 2.90 12.51 10.06
N ILE A 301 1.69 12.09 10.41
CA ILE A 301 0.81 11.27 9.58
C ILE A 301 -0.52 12.01 9.39
N ARG A 302 -0.96 12.13 8.14
CA ARG A 302 -2.24 12.73 7.77
C ARG A 302 -2.75 12.17 6.46
N LEU A 303 -3.96 12.50 6.05
CA LEU A 303 -4.38 12.25 4.68
C LEU A 303 -3.51 13.05 3.72
N ALA A 304 -3.16 12.46 2.60
CA ALA A 304 -2.48 13.17 1.53
C ALA A 304 -3.39 14.26 0.95
N ASP A 305 -2.80 15.42 0.60
CA ASP A 305 -3.54 16.56 0.05
C ASP A 305 -4.17 16.23 -1.32
N LYS A 306 -3.61 15.27 -2.02
CA LYS A 306 -4.06 14.79 -3.33
C LYS A 306 -4.43 13.32 -3.25
N LYS A 307 -5.52 12.96 -3.91
CA LYS A 307 -5.90 11.57 -4.09
C LYS A 307 -5.05 10.92 -5.19
N LEU A 308 -4.87 9.62 -5.05
CA LEU A 308 -4.26 8.79 -6.08
C LEU A 308 -5.32 8.42 -7.12
N ASN A 309 -5.10 8.70 -8.38
CA ASN A 309 -5.94 8.18 -9.45
C ASN A 309 -5.62 6.71 -9.70
N PHE A 310 -6.58 5.84 -9.42
CA PHE A 310 -6.44 4.40 -9.63
C PHE A 310 -7.43 3.92 -10.69
N PHE A 311 -7.06 2.95 -11.50
CA PHE A 311 -7.98 2.27 -12.42
C PHE A 311 -7.96 0.76 -12.17
N GLY A 312 -9.10 0.13 -12.32
CA GLY A 312 -9.26 -1.29 -12.05
C GLY A 312 -10.27 -1.97 -12.98
N PRO A 313 -10.48 -3.27 -12.83
CA PRO A 313 -11.51 -3.99 -13.56
C PRO A 313 -12.88 -3.34 -13.42
N ASP A 314 -13.74 -3.50 -14.44
CA ASP A 314 -15.08 -2.96 -14.39
C ASP A 314 -15.86 -3.51 -13.18
N GLY A 315 -16.56 -2.60 -12.48
CA GLY A 315 -17.33 -2.91 -11.28
C GLY A 315 -16.49 -3.23 -10.02
N CYS A 316 -15.15 -3.13 -10.05
CA CYS A 316 -14.34 -3.36 -8.85
C CYS A 316 -14.48 -2.23 -7.83
N SER A 317 -14.30 -2.58 -6.56
CA SER A 317 -14.28 -1.63 -5.43
C SER A 317 -13.08 -1.92 -4.52
N CYS A 318 -12.34 -0.87 -4.16
CA CYS A 318 -11.27 -0.96 -3.18
C CYS A 318 -11.76 -1.18 -1.73
N ASN A 319 -13.05 -1.29 -1.54
CA ASN A 319 -13.70 -1.48 -0.25
C ASN A 319 -14.56 -2.76 -0.20
N ALA A 320 -14.24 -3.76 -1.02
CA ALA A 320 -14.92 -5.05 -0.96
C ALA A 320 -14.88 -5.62 0.47
N THR A 321 -16.04 -6.05 0.98
CA THR A 321 -16.14 -6.52 2.36
C THR A 321 -15.38 -7.82 2.58
N ALA A 322 -14.86 -8.04 3.78
CA ALA A 322 -14.12 -9.27 4.13
C ALA A 322 -14.94 -10.55 3.92
N ARG A 323 -16.30 -10.46 3.87
CA ARG A 323 -17.19 -11.58 3.57
C ARG A 323 -17.15 -11.97 2.09
N GLU A 324 -16.84 -11.06 1.20
CA GLU A 324 -16.73 -11.30 -0.25
C GLU A 324 -15.36 -11.88 -0.62
N ALA A 325 -14.37 -11.77 0.26
CA ALA A 325 -13.01 -12.25 0.03
C ALA A 325 -12.77 -13.72 0.43
N ALA A 326 -13.70 -14.39 1.11
CA ALA A 326 -13.57 -15.79 1.45
C ALA A 326 -13.93 -16.65 0.21
N PRO A 327 -13.02 -17.49 -0.31
CA PRO A 327 -13.40 -18.48 -1.33
C PRO A 327 -14.46 -19.38 -0.69
N ALA A 328 -15.52 -19.68 -1.47
CA ALA A 328 -16.49 -20.69 -1.10
C ALA A 328 -15.73 -21.99 -0.78
N VAL A 329 -15.68 -22.36 0.47
CA VAL A 329 -15.22 -23.70 0.86
C VAL A 329 -16.28 -24.62 0.33
N GLU A 330 -15.99 -25.30 -0.79
CA GLU A 330 -16.79 -26.41 -1.25
C GLU A 330 -16.91 -27.41 -0.09
N GLN A 331 -18.11 -27.53 0.43
CA GLN A 331 -18.46 -28.61 1.33
C GLN A 331 -18.43 -29.91 0.49
N MET A 332 -17.36 -30.68 0.65
CA MET A 332 -17.36 -32.11 0.35
C MET A 332 -17.62 -32.90 1.63
#